data_8de8e45dc67a718a8d1b0fe51814d6b1
#
_entry.id   8de8e45dc67a718a8d1b0fe51814d6b1
#
_cell.length_a   1.000
_cell.length_b   1.000
_cell.length_c   1.000
_cell.angle_alpha   90.00
_cell.angle_beta   90.00
_cell.angle_gamma   90.00
#
_symmetry.space_group_name_H-M   'P 1'
#
loop_
_entity.id
_entity.type
_entity.pdbx_description
1 polymer ?
#
loop_
_entity_poly.entity_id
_entity_poly.type
_entity_poly.pdbx_seq_one_letter_code
_entity_poly.pdbx_strand_id
1 'polypeptide(L)'
;MRRKRFDQVNLAGNSSDAHRLRAFERFSLSGRVGNFAIVSQVPALACRSRAHSYDPALSRMALARVRTTVTCVGQSEFDLFTAVQQGLSRMHSTLSAHLPNILDTLSPDRRYEVLNAVNYQRTREMSIDELLLENRVVFLIGEINYSSAARVMMQMLYLENQKKGQDINFYINSPGGSVDDTLAVYDTMQFISSDVSTFCIGRAYSGGALLLAAGHPGKRICLPHAKVMIHQPLGGVTGQTTDIQIQAEHITKMKRTLNEILARHCNQPVEKVTKDSDRDKFFSADEAKAYGLVDEVAVFPDKSKK
;
A
#
# COMPACT_ATOMS: atom_id res chain seq x y z
N MET A 1 25.63 29.27 21.82
CA MET A 1 26.11 27.98 21.30
C MET A 1 26.08 26.92 22.40
N ARG A 2 25.02 26.11 22.44
CA ARG A 2 24.92 24.97 23.37
C ARG A 2 25.00 23.69 22.54
N ARG A 3 26.09 22.94 22.74
CA ARG A 3 26.24 21.58 22.19
C ARG A 3 25.35 20.62 22.99
N LYS A 4 24.32 20.05 22.39
CA LYS A 4 23.63 18.89 22.92
C LYS A 4 24.41 17.65 22.47
N ARG A 5 25.03 16.94 23.40
CA ARG A 5 25.50 15.56 23.23
C ARG A 5 24.29 14.64 23.43
N PHE A 6 24.03 13.82 22.46
CA PHE A 6 23.17 12.65 22.67
C PHE A 6 24.04 11.48 23.10
N ASP A 7 23.73 10.94 24.27
CA ASP A 7 24.48 9.87 24.90
C ASP A 7 24.35 8.57 24.12
N GLN A 8 25.46 7.85 24.06
CA GLN A 8 25.60 6.51 23.49
C GLN A 8 24.78 5.52 24.29
N VAL A 9 23.92 4.76 23.63
CA VAL A 9 23.38 3.51 24.19
C VAL A 9 24.48 2.46 24.07
N ASN A 10 25.15 2.19 25.17
CA ASN A 10 26.10 1.08 25.31
C ASN A 10 25.35 -0.23 25.52
N LEU A 11 25.41 -1.12 24.54
CA LEU A 11 25.15 -2.53 24.76
C LEU A 11 26.50 -3.24 24.94
N ALA A 12 26.85 -3.46 26.19
CA ALA A 12 28.02 -4.23 26.59
C ALA A 12 27.81 -5.71 26.29
N GLY A 13 28.61 -6.28 25.39
CA GLY A 13 28.78 -7.70 25.18
C GLY A 13 30.27 -8.05 25.32
N ASN A 14 30.57 -8.97 26.17
CA ASN A 14 31.85 -9.36 26.75
C ASN A 14 33.03 -9.51 25.79
N SER A 15 34.16 -9.08 26.34
CA SER A 15 35.53 -9.18 25.80
C SER A 15 36.07 -10.60 25.83
N SER A 16 36.65 -11.06 24.72
CA SER A 16 37.86 -11.90 24.68
C SER A 16 38.31 -12.24 23.27
N ASP A 17 38.51 -11.24 22.37
CA ASP A 17 39.24 -11.51 21.11
C ASP A 17 39.85 -10.19 20.52
N ALA A 18 40.63 -9.51 21.35
CA ALA A 18 41.16 -8.18 20.99
C ALA A 18 42.52 -8.18 20.28
N HIS A 19 43.05 -9.35 19.81
CA HIS A 19 44.43 -9.39 19.34
C HIS A 19 44.70 -9.81 17.88
N ARG A 20 43.69 -9.89 16.99
CA ARG A 20 43.95 -10.29 15.57
C ARG A 20 43.30 -9.39 14.49
N LEU A 21 43.02 -8.15 14.75
CA LEU A 21 42.48 -7.25 13.73
C LEU A 21 43.34 -5.97 13.57
N ARG A 22 44.53 -6.11 13.04
CA ARG A 22 45.29 -4.97 12.47
C ARG A 22 45.51 -5.22 10.98
N ALA A 23 44.59 -4.68 10.17
CA ALA A 23 44.74 -4.20 8.79
C ALA A 23 43.35 -4.01 8.16
N PHE A 24 42.69 -2.93 8.51
CA PHE A 24 41.53 -2.47 7.75
C PHE A 24 41.90 -1.10 7.15
N GLU A 25 42.04 -1.02 5.86
CA GLU A 25 42.03 0.27 5.15
C GLU A 25 40.58 0.79 5.17
N ARG A 26 40.47 2.03 5.64
CA ARG A 26 39.17 2.72 5.70
C ARG A 26 38.99 3.52 4.43
N PHE A 27 38.06 3.14 3.59
CA PHE A 27 37.56 3.99 2.52
C PHE A 27 36.54 4.98 3.10
N SER A 28 36.82 6.26 3.00
CA SER A 28 35.91 7.34 3.38
C SER A 28 35.33 7.97 2.13
N LEU A 29 34.01 7.85 1.97
CA LEU A 29 33.28 8.60 0.96
C LEU A 29 32.70 9.85 1.63
N SER A 30 33.21 11.02 1.24
CA SER A 30 32.70 12.31 1.71
C SER A 30 31.98 13.04 0.56
N GLY A 31 30.78 13.52 0.81
CA GLY A 31 30.03 14.34 -0.13
C GLY A 31 29.43 15.57 0.59
N ARG A 32 29.42 16.72 -0.07
CA ARG A 32 28.69 17.91 0.38
C ARG A 32 27.38 18.04 -0.39
N VAL A 33 26.28 18.20 0.32
CA VAL A 33 24.99 18.56 -0.26
C VAL A 33 24.51 19.83 0.49
N GLY A 34 24.67 20.98 -0.15
CA GLY A 34 24.40 22.26 0.49
C GLY A 34 25.35 22.51 1.66
N ASN A 35 24.78 22.92 2.81
CA ASN A 35 25.53 23.19 4.06
C ASN A 35 25.77 21.95 4.94
N PHE A 36 25.55 20.72 4.40
CA PHE A 36 25.69 19.46 5.14
C PHE A 36 26.87 18.63 4.62
N ALA A 37 27.64 18.06 5.53
CA ALA A 37 28.67 17.08 5.21
C ALA A 37 28.20 15.69 5.67
N ILE A 38 28.09 14.76 4.72
CA ILE A 38 27.77 13.35 4.98
C ILE A 38 29.05 12.56 4.85
N VAL A 39 29.48 11.91 5.93
CA VAL A 39 30.64 11.02 5.92
C VAL A 39 30.13 9.60 6.20
N SER A 40 30.23 8.70 5.21
CA SER A 40 29.96 7.29 5.36
C SER A 40 31.26 6.50 5.35
N GLN A 41 31.48 5.65 6.34
CA GLN A 41 32.61 4.74 6.38
C GLN A 41 32.13 3.34 6.02
N VAL A 42 32.61 2.81 4.90
CA VAL A 42 32.37 1.43 4.47
C VAL A 42 33.64 0.63 4.75
N PRO A 43 33.60 -0.46 5.52
CA PRO A 43 34.74 -1.32 5.69
C PRO A 43 35.10 -2.00 4.37
N ALA A 44 36.35 -1.87 3.92
CA ALA A 44 36.84 -2.57 2.75
C ALA A 44 36.99 -4.07 3.05
N LEU A 45 36.24 -4.90 2.36
CA LEU A 45 36.46 -6.35 2.31
C LEU A 45 37.64 -6.64 1.38
N ALA A 46 38.80 -6.93 1.96
CA ALA A 46 39.93 -7.41 1.19
C ALA A 46 39.67 -8.86 0.73
N CYS A 47 39.30 -8.99 -0.55
CA CYS A 47 39.23 -10.27 -1.24
C CYS A 47 40.63 -10.79 -1.54
N ARG A 48 41.25 -11.60 -0.66
CA ARG A 48 42.38 -12.44 -1.02
C ARG A 48 41.90 -13.86 -1.25
N SER A 49 41.94 -14.26 -2.51
CA SER A 49 41.77 -15.63 -2.95
C SER A 49 42.85 -16.52 -2.34
N ARG A 50 42.49 -17.39 -1.40
CA ARG A 50 43.12 -18.72 -1.19
C ARG A 50 42.10 -19.64 -0.53
N ALA A 51 41.94 -20.80 -1.15
CA ALA A 51 41.06 -21.87 -0.77
C ALA A 51 41.35 -22.40 0.64
N HIS A 52 40.29 -22.91 1.25
CA HIS A 52 40.10 -23.81 2.38
C HIS A 52 39.54 -23.16 3.65
N SER A 53 38.49 -23.81 4.06
CA SER A 53 37.68 -23.67 5.29
C SER A 53 36.70 -22.52 5.36
N TYR A 54 35.45 -22.91 5.31
CA TYR A 54 34.25 -22.11 5.50
C TYR A 54 34.03 -21.85 6.99
N ASP A 55 34.01 -20.59 7.40
CA ASP A 55 33.58 -20.16 8.72
C ASP A 55 32.24 -19.37 8.60
N PRO A 56 31.11 -19.95 9.05
CA PRO A 56 29.80 -19.31 8.97
C PRO A 56 29.66 -18.06 9.85
N ALA A 57 30.56 -17.81 10.79
CA ALA A 57 30.56 -16.64 11.65
C ALA A 57 30.98 -15.36 10.91
N LEU A 58 31.85 -15.47 9.90
CA LEU A 58 32.33 -14.33 9.12
C LEU A 58 31.25 -13.76 8.17
N SER A 59 30.35 -14.59 7.68
CA SER A 59 29.24 -14.15 6.82
C SER A 59 28.20 -13.30 7.55
N ARG A 60 28.01 -13.50 8.85
CA ARG A 60 27.09 -12.72 9.68
C ARG A 60 27.65 -11.36 10.09
N MET A 61 28.97 -11.17 10.10
CA MET A 61 29.61 -9.91 10.47
C MET A 61 29.75 -8.92 9.30
N ALA A 62 29.72 -9.39 8.06
CA ALA A 62 29.90 -8.51 6.89
C ALA A 62 28.67 -7.65 6.54
N LEU A 63 27.47 -8.06 6.96
CA LEU A 63 26.22 -7.33 6.74
C LEU A 63 25.83 -6.38 7.89
N ALA A 64 26.53 -6.43 9.01
CA ALA A 64 26.19 -5.63 10.18
C ALA A 64 27.20 -4.52 10.43
N ARG A 65 26.85 -3.31 10.06
CA ARG A 65 27.33 -1.98 10.48
C ARG A 65 27.87 -1.09 9.36
N VAL A 66 26.98 -0.57 8.55
CA VAL A 66 27.17 0.76 7.95
C VAL A 66 26.84 1.78 9.06
N ARG A 67 27.88 2.37 9.67
CA ARG A 67 27.68 3.52 10.56
C ARG A 67 27.64 4.77 9.70
N THR A 68 26.48 5.35 9.53
CA THR A 68 26.33 6.67 8.93
C THR A 68 26.30 7.71 10.05
N THR A 69 27.34 8.52 10.12
CA THR A 69 27.36 9.69 11.04
C THR A 69 26.93 10.90 10.22
N VAL A 70 25.79 11.47 10.54
CA VAL A 70 25.28 12.72 9.96
C VAL A 70 25.65 13.84 10.90
N THR A 71 26.55 14.74 10.45
CA THR A 71 26.91 15.94 11.20
C THR A 71 26.14 17.12 10.62
N CYS A 72 25.19 17.66 11.38
CA CYS A 72 24.38 18.80 10.97
C CYS A 72 25.09 20.12 11.28
N VAL A 73 25.20 20.95 10.27
CA VAL A 73 25.61 22.36 10.37
C VAL A 73 24.50 23.18 9.72
N GLY A 74 23.35 23.26 10.37
CA GLY A 74 22.20 24.00 9.85
C GLY A 74 21.10 24.22 10.89
N GLN A 75 20.20 25.18 10.64
CA GLN A 75 19.27 25.73 11.60
C GLN A 75 17.83 25.18 11.56
N SER A 76 17.47 24.23 10.68
CA SER A 76 16.10 23.69 10.60
C SER A 76 16.05 22.17 10.58
N GLU A 77 15.09 21.59 11.32
CA GLU A 77 14.83 20.15 11.33
C GLU A 77 14.33 19.62 9.97
N PHE A 78 13.71 20.49 9.17
CA PHE A 78 13.21 20.16 7.84
C PHE A 78 14.35 19.89 6.84
N ASP A 79 15.44 20.68 6.92
CA ASP A 79 16.62 20.49 6.05
C ASP A 79 17.34 19.18 6.37
N LEU A 80 17.34 18.77 7.64
CA LEU A 80 17.92 17.50 8.09
C LEU A 80 17.16 16.30 7.51
N PHE A 81 15.84 16.32 7.58
CA PHE A 81 15.00 15.22 7.06
C PHE A 81 15.19 15.05 5.54
N THR A 82 15.20 16.17 4.81
CA THR A 82 15.41 16.16 3.35
C THR A 82 16.80 15.64 2.98
N ALA A 83 17.86 16.06 3.71
CA ALA A 83 19.23 15.60 3.48
C ALA A 83 19.41 14.12 3.79
N VAL A 84 18.76 13.59 4.84
CA VAL A 84 18.76 12.17 5.19
C VAL A 84 18.03 11.35 4.12
N GLN A 85 16.88 11.80 3.65
CA GLN A 85 16.12 11.14 2.57
C GLN A 85 16.93 11.08 1.26
N GLN A 86 17.56 12.18 0.87
CA GLN A 86 18.42 12.22 -0.33
C GLN A 86 19.67 11.33 -0.18
N GLY A 87 20.24 11.27 1.02
CA GLY A 87 21.38 10.39 1.34
C GLY A 87 21.00 8.92 1.24
N LEU A 88 19.87 8.52 1.80
CA LEU A 88 19.34 7.16 1.73
C LEU A 88 18.99 6.76 0.29
N SER A 89 18.36 7.65 -0.47
CA SER A 89 18.02 7.41 -1.87
C SER A 89 19.27 7.20 -2.74
N ARG A 90 20.33 7.99 -2.53
CA ARG A 90 21.61 7.81 -3.23
C ARG A 90 22.33 6.51 -2.83
N MET A 91 22.30 6.13 -1.56
CA MET A 91 22.83 4.83 -1.11
C MET A 91 22.07 3.68 -1.75
N HIS A 92 20.76 3.78 -1.82
CA HIS A 92 19.91 2.76 -2.46
C HIS A 92 20.20 2.64 -3.96
N SER A 93 20.33 3.76 -4.69
CA SER A 93 20.65 3.75 -6.12
C SER A 93 22.06 3.22 -6.39
N THR A 94 23.03 3.54 -5.54
CA THR A 94 24.42 3.04 -5.68
C THR A 94 24.50 1.55 -5.40
N LEU A 95 23.85 1.04 -4.36
CA LEU A 95 23.74 -0.38 -4.05
C LEU A 95 22.99 -1.13 -5.17
N SER A 96 21.89 -0.58 -5.66
CA SER A 96 21.11 -1.17 -6.75
C SER A 96 21.89 -1.23 -8.07
N ALA A 97 22.74 -0.25 -8.35
CA ALA A 97 23.59 -0.23 -9.55
C ALA A 97 24.76 -1.24 -9.49
N HIS A 98 25.22 -1.60 -8.29
CA HIS A 98 26.36 -2.53 -8.12
C HIS A 98 25.92 -3.96 -7.80
N LEU A 99 24.68 -4.17 -7.36
CA LEU A 99 24.14 -5.50 -7.05
C LEU A 99 24.23 -6.48 -8.24
N PRO A 100 23.90 -6.09 -9.49
CA PRO A 100 24.03 -6.98 -10.65
C PRO A 100 25.47 -7.49 -10.83
N ASN A 101 26.45 -6.60 -10.71
CA ASN A 101 27.86 -6.97 -10.87
C ASN A 101 28.36 -7.92 -9.78
N ILE A 102 27.86 -7.77 -8.55
CA ILE A 102 28.19 -8.67 -7.44
C ILE A 102 27.52 -10.04 -7.65
N LEU A 103 26.26 -10.04 -8.07
CA LEU A 103 25.52 -11.26 -8.35
C LEU A 103 26.16 -12.06 -9.50
N ASP A 104 26.70 -11.36 -10.51
CA ASP A 104 27.34 -12.01 -11.65
C ASP A 104 28.67 -12.72 -11.31
N THR A 105 29.28 -12.37 -10.18
CA THR A 105 30.48 -13.07 -9.67
C THR A 105 30.15 -14.34 -8.87
N LEU A 106 28.87 -14.56 -8.51
CA LEU A 106 28.44 -15.72 -7.74
C LEU A 106 28.02 -16.88 -8.65
N SER A 107 28.20 -18.12 -8.17
CA SER A 107 27.63 -19.28 -8.83
C SER A 107 26.10 -19.22 -8.85
N PRO A 108 25.42 -19.88 -9.82
CA PRO A 108 23.96 -19.87 -9.93
C PRO A 108 23.24 -20.23 -8.64
N ASP A 109 23.72 -21.26 -7.93
CA ASP A 109 23.13 -21.70 -6.64
C ASP A 109 23.25 -20.64 -5.55
N ARG A 110 24.41 -19.97 -5.48
CA ARG A 110 24.63 -18.88 -4.53
C ARG A 110 23.84 -17.62 -4.87
N ARG A 111 23.63 -17.32 -6.15
CA ARG A 111 22.73 -16.22 -6.57
C ARG A 111 21.32 -16.47 -6.07
N TYR A 112 20.82 -17.69 -6.25
CA TYR A 112 19.49 -18.09 -5.79
C TYR A 112 19.35 -17.99 -4.27
N GLU A 113 20.34 -18.44 -3.50
CA GLU A 113 20.35 -18.33 -2.04
C GLU A 113 20.34 -16.87 -1.56
N VAL A 114 21.17 -15.99 -2.16
CA VAL A 114 21.25 -14.57 -1.79
C VAL A 114 19.95 -13.86 -2.13
N LEU A 115 19.38 -14.08 -3.31
CA LEU A 115 18.12 -13.47 -3.71
C LEU A 115 16.96 -13.93 -2.83
N ASN A 116 16.91 -15.22 -2.49
CA ASN A 116 15.88 -15.75 -1.59
C ASN A 116 16.05 -15.25 -0.14
N ALA A 117 17.27 -15.13 0.35
CA ALA A 117 17.54 -14.60 1.68
C ALA A 117 17.13 -13.12 1.80
N VAL A 118 17.39 -12.32 0.76
CA VAL A 118 16.97 -10.91 0.72
C VAL A 118 15.44 -10.80 0.67
N ASN A 119 14.79 -11.59 -0.19
CA ASN A 119 13.32 -11.62 -0.28
C ASN A 119 12.67 -12.13 1.01
N TYR A 120 13.24 -13.15 1.65
CA TYR A 120 12.73 -13.69 2.91
C TYR A 120 12.85 -12.69 4.06
N GLN A 121 13.96 -11.95 4.15
CA GLN A 121 14.13 -10.89 5.15
C GLN A 121 13.10 -9.77 4.93
N ARG A 122 12.93 -9.31 3.70
CA ARG A 122 11.95 -8.28 3.35
C ARG A 122 10.52 -8.68 3.72
N THR A 123 10.10 -9.89 3.34
CA THR A 123 8.74 -10.37 3.63
C THR A 123 8.51 -10.63 5.12
N ARG A 124 9.54 -10.97 5.90
CA ARG A 124 9.40 -11.16 7.34
C ARG A 124 9.20 -9.87 8.12
N GLU A 125 9.71 -8.75 7.63
CA GLU A 125 9.59 -7.44 8.28
C GLU A 125 8.31 -6.68 7.87
N MET A 126 7.60 -7.14 6.83
CA MET A 126 6.37 -6.51 6.35
C MET A 126 5.16 -6.92 7.19
N SER A 127 4.28 -5.97 7.44
CA SER A 127 2.95 -6.24 7.99
C SER A 127 2.08 -7.02 6.98
N ILE A 128 1.00 -7.65 7.47
CA ILE A 128 0.05 -8.35 6.60
C ILE A 128 -0.55 -7.38 5.56
N ASP A 129 -0.85 -6.16 5.97
CA ASP A 129 -1.39 -5.12 5.09
C ASP A 129 -0.42 -4.77 3.95
N GLU A 130 0.87 -4.65 4.25
CA GLU A 130 1.91 -4.39 3.25
C GLU A 130 2.11 -5.57 2.30
N LEU A 131 2.10 -6.80 2.82
CA LEU A 131 2.17 -8.02 1.99
C LEU A 131 0.98 -8.15 1.04
N LEU A 132 -0.23 -7.82 1.51
CA LEU A 132 -1.43 -7.81 0.69
C LEU A 132 -1.37 -6.72 -0.37
N LEU A 133 -0.89 -5.52 -0.02
CA LEU A 133 -0.70 -4.43 -0.96
C LEU A 133 0.34 -4.77 -2.05
N GLU A 134 1.45 -5.40 -1.70
CA GLU A 134 2.44 -5.92 -2.67
C GLU A 134 1.80 -6.91 -3.68
N ASN A 135 0.78 -7.66 -3.23
CA ASN A 135 -0.01 -8.55 -4.09
C ASN A 135 -1.20 -7.84 -4.76
N ARG A 136 -1.21 -6.50 -4.75
CA ARG A 136 -2.23 -5.65 -5.37
C ARG A 136 -3.63 -5.86 -4.78
N VAL A 137 -3.69 -6.16 -3.49
CA VAL A 137 -4.93 -6.36 -2.74
C VAL A 137 -5.19 -5.15 -1.87
N VAL A 138 -6.35 -4.54 -2.04
CA VAL A 138 -6.84 -3.38 -1.29
C VAL A 138 -8.10 -3.76 -0.53
N PHE A 139 -8.24 -3.33 0.71
CA PHE A 139 -9.41 -3.60 1.54
C PHE A 139 -10.16 -2.33 1.92
N LEU A 140 -11.49 -2.39 1.82
CA LEU A 140 -12.41 -1.44 2.42
C LEU A 140 -13.26 -2.18 3.46
N ILE A 141 -12.90 -2.06 4.74
CA ILE A 141 -13.58 -2.72 5.85
C ILE A 141 -14.14 -1.66 6.79
N GLY A 142 -15.44 -1.77 7.09
CA GLY A 142 -16.15 -0.82 7.95
C GLY A 142 -16.75 0.36 7.21
N GLU A 143 -17.01 1.44 7.93
CA GLU A 143 -17.66 2.64 7.40
C GLU A 143 -16.77 3.41 6.43
N ILE A 144 -17.40 3.97 5.38
CA ILE A 144 -16.74 4.87 4.43
C ILE A 144 -16.74 6.27 5.04
N ASN A 145 -15.56 6.72 5.40
CA ASN A 145 -15.29 8.05 5.92
C ASN A 145 -13.98 8.59 5.34
N TYR A 146 -13.64 9.82 5.65
CA TYR A 146 -12.42 10.46 5.17
C TYR A 146 -11.16 9.58 5.32
N SER A 147 -10.98 8.94 6.47
CA SER A 147 -9.77 8.15 6.76
C SER A 147 -9.71 6.86 5.93
N SER A 148 -10.82 6.11 5.87
CA SER A 148 -10.90 4.87 5.09
C SER A 148 -10.81 5.14 3.59
N ALA A 149 -11.46 6.17 3.09
CA ALA A 149 -11.41 6.58 1.69
C ALA A 149 -10.01 7.05 1.28
N ALA A 150 -9.39 7.93 2.08
CA ALA A 150 -8.03 8.40 1.83
C ALA A 150 -7.03 7.24 1.74
N ARG A 151 -7.13 6.24 2.64
CA ARG A 151 -6.28 5.04 2.62
C ARG A 151 -6.46 4.26 1.32
N VAL A 152 -7.71 3.98 0.91
CA VAL A 152 -8.00 3.23 -0.32
C VAL A 152 -7.48 3.97 -1.55
N MET A 153 -7.74 5.29 -1.66
CA MET A 153 -7.25 6.10 -2.77
C MET A 153 -5.71 6.11 -2.86
N MET A 154 -5.02 6.31 -1.73
CA MET A 154 -3.56 6.29 -1.71
C MET A 154 -3.00 4.93 -2.13
N GLN A 155 -3.60 3.82 -1.69
CA GLN A 155 -3.21 2.47 -2.07
C GLN A 155 -3.42 2.23 -3.57
N MET A 156 -4.57 2.62 -4.14
CA MET A 156 -4.85 2.49 -5.58
C MET A 156 -3.87 3.29 -6.43
N LEU A 157 -3.61 4.56 -6.07
CA LEU A 157 -2.66 5.42 -6.79
C LEU A 157 -1.21 4.90 -6.66
N TYR A 158 -0.84 4.35 -5.53
CA TYR A 158 0.47 3.72 -5.34
C TYR A 158 0.63 2.50 -6.27
N LEU A 159 -0.37 1.62 -6.31
CA LEU A 159 -0.37 0.43 -7.16
C LEU A 159 -0.37 0.79 -8.66
N GLU A 160 -1.13 1.80 -9.05
CA GLU A 160 -1.11 2.33 -10.43
C GLU A 160 0.28 2.83 -10.81
N ASN A 161 0.95 3.58 -9.91
CA ASN A 161 2.30 4.08 -10.17
C ASN A 161 3.36 2.97 -10.21
N GLN A 162 3.20 1.91 -9.41
CA GLN A 162 4.11 0.77 -9.43
C GLN A 162 4.06 0.01 -10.76
N LYS A 163 2.85 -0.28 -11.24
CA LYS A 163 2.67 -1.06 -12.47
C LYS A 163 1.31 -0.76 -13.10
N LYS A 164 1.32 0.13 -14.07
CA LYS A 164 0.13 0.54 -14.82
C LYS A 164 -0.51 -0.62 -15.57
N GLY A 165 -1.83 -0.63 -15.59
CA GLY A 165 -2.63 -1.61 -16.34
C GLY A 165 -2.65 -3.02 -15.77
N GLN A 166 -2.04 -3.24 -14.60
CA GLN A 166 -2.19 -4.51 -13.89
C GLN A 166 -3.37 -4.43 -12.93
N ASP A 167 -4.22 -5.47 -12.91
CA ASP A 167 -5.41 -5.54 -12.08
C ASP A 167 -5.14 -5.24 -10.60
N ILE A 168 -6.09 -4.55 -9.97
CA ILE A 168 -6.15 -4.31 -8.53
C ILE A 168 -7.34 -5.08 -7.96
N ASN A 169 -7.12 -5.91 -6.95
CA ASN A 169 -8.17 -6.66 -6.27
C ASN A 169 -8.70 -5.84 -5.09
N PHE A 170 -9.93 -5.39 -5.18
CA PHE A 170 -10.57 -4.54 -4.18
C PHE A 170 -11.64 -5.29 -3.41
N TYR A 171 -11.34 -5.63 -2.16
CA TYR A 171 -12.22 -6.37 -1.26
C TYR A 171 -13.06 -5.43 -0.40
N ILE A 172 -14.38 -5.60 -0.43
CA ILE A 172 -15.35 -4.71 0.20
C ILE A 172 -16.14 -5.47 1.27
N ASN A 173 -16.11 -4.96 2.51
CA ASN A 173 -16.99 -5.35 3.63
C ASN A 173 -17.41 -4.08 4.37
N SER A 174 -18.38 -3.36 3.81
CA SER A 174 -18.75 -2.02 4.28
C SER A 174 -20.27 -1.83 4.38
N PRO A 175 -20.74 -1.14 5.42
CA PRO A 175 -22.13 -0.69 5.52
C PRO A 175 -22.42 0.56 4.65
N GLY A 176 -21.42 1.11 3.95
CA GLY A 176 -21.48 2.42 3.31
C GLY A 176 -20.97 3.53 4.22
N GLY A 177 -21.35 4.76 3.97
CA GLY A 177 -20.94 5.93 4.76
C GLY A 177 -21.10 7.25 4.00
N SER A 178 -20.12 8.15 4.13
CA SER A 178 -20.10 9.46 3.48
C SER A 178 -20.19 9.36 1.96
N VAL A 179 -21.10 10.14 1.37
CA VAL A 179 -21.30 10.18 -0.10
C VAL A 179 -20.09 10.77 -0.79
N ASP A 180 -19.55 11.88 -0.28
CA ASP A 180 -18.41 12.55 -0.89
C ASP A 180 -17.17 11.67 -0.88
N ASP A 181 -16.91 10.97 0.24
CA ASP A 181 -15.80 10.02 0.36
C ASP A 181 -16.00 8.80 -0.55
N THR A 182 -17.25 8.33 -0.72
CA THR A 182 -17.58 7.25 -1.66
C THR A 182 -17.29 7.68 -3.11
N LEU A 183 -17.72 8.89 -3.50
CA LEU A 183 -17.48 9.42 -4.83
C LEU A 183 -15.98 9.68 -5.09
N ALA A 184 -15.22 10.09 -4.08
CA ALA A 184 -13.77 10.26 -4.21
C ALA A 184 -13.06 8.92 -4.51
N VAL A 185 -13.45 7.83 -3.84
CA VAL A 185 -12.94 6.48 -4.15
C VAL A 185 -13.40 6.04 -5.54
N TYR A 186 -14.69 6.27 -5.88
CA TYR A 186 -15.25 5.94 -7.18
C TYR A 186 -14.48 6.63 -8.32
N ASP A 187 -14.28 7.94 -8.22
CA ASP A 187 -13.55 8.70 -9.23
C ASP A 187 -12.09 8.23 -9.35
N THR A 188 -11.46 7.86 -8.24
CA THR A 188 -10.12 7.28 -8.26
C THR A 188 -10.10 5.95 -9.02
N MET A 189 -11.08 5.05 -8.78
CA MET A 189 -11.21 3.79 -9.51
C MET A 189 -11.38 4.00 -11.02
N GLN A 190 -12.12 5.04 -11.43
CA GLN A 190 -12.34 5.34 -12.85
C GLN A 190 -11.16 6.08 -13.49
N PHE A 191 -10.36 6.79 -12.69
CA PHE A 191 -9.24 7.61 -13.18
C PHE A 191 -7.99 6.77 -13.49
N ILE A 192 -7.71 5.72 -12.74
CA ILE A 192 -6.54 4.85 -12.93
C ILE A 192 -6.71 4.00 -14.20
N SER A 193 -5.60 3.61 -14.81
CA SER A 193 -5.61 2.76 -16.01
C SER A 193 -5.66 1.26 -15.69
N SER A 194 -5.41 0.88 -14.43
CA SER A 194 -5.52 -0.49 -13.95
C SER A 194 -6.98 -0.89 -13.75
N ASP A 195 -7.35 -2.08 -14.21
CA ASP A 195 -8.69 -2.61 -13.96
C ASP A 195 -8.86 -2.91 -12.46
N VAL A 196 -9.98 -2.48 -11.89
CA VAL A 196 -10.32 -2.76 -10.50
C VAL A 196 -11.30 -3.94 -10.44
N SER A 197 -10.80 -5.09 -9.99
CA SER A 197 -11.62 -6.27 -9.70
C SER A 197 -12.24 -6.12 -8.30
N THR A 198 -13.58 -6.11 -8.19
CA THR A 198 -14.25 -5.90 -6.91
C THR A 198 -14.81 -7.18 -6.32
N PHE A 199 -14.62 -7.36 -5.01
CA PHE A 199 -15.05 -8.56 -4.29
C PHE A 199 -15.90 -8.16 -3.08
N CYS A 200 -17.17 -8.60 -3.03
CA CYS A 200 -18.00 -8.44 -1.84
C CYS A 200 -17.75 -9.60 -0.86
N ILE A 201 -17.19 -9.28 0.31
CA ILE A 201 -16.97 -10.22 1.42
C ILE A 201 -17.83 -9.82 2.63
N GLY A 202 -18.90 -10.54 2.89
CA GLY A 202 -19.85 -10.25 3.96
C GLY A 202 -20.95 -9.27 3.55
N ARG A 203 -20.65 -7.98 3.36
CA ARG A 203 -21.64 -6.98 2.93
C ARG A 203 -21.05 -5.85 2.11
N ALA A 204 -21.85 -5.35 1.19
CA ALA A 204 -21.60 -4.10 0.48
C ALA A 204 -22.93 -3.31 0.44
N TYR A 205 -23.09 -2.33 1.35
CA TYR A 205 -24.31 -1.56 1.49
C TYR A 205 -24.09 -0.11 1.09
N SER A 206 -25.13 0.53 0.54
CA SER A 206 -25.12 1.97 0.22
C SER A 206 -23.92 2.35 -0.68
N GLY A 207 -23.05 3.26 -0.21
CA GLY A 207 -21.80 3.59 -0.90
C GLY A 207 -20.93 2.37 -1.21
N GLY A 208 -20.90 1.35 -0.34
CA GLY A 208 -20.19 0.09 -0.60
C GLY A 208 -20.75 -0.68 -1.80
N ALA A 209 -22.09 -0.66 -2.00
CA ALA A 209 -22.72 -1.28 -3.16
C ALA A 209 -22.39 -0.53 -4.46
N LEU A 210 -22.30 0.79 -4.40
CA LEU A 210 -21.88 1.61 -5.54
C LEU A 210 -20.44 1.28 -5.95
N LEU A 211 -19.52 1.22 -4.99
CA LEU A 211 -18.11 0.86 -5.26
C LEU A 211 -17.97 -0.58 -5.78
N LEU A 212 -18.76 -1.52 -5.27
CA LEU A 212 -18.80 -2.89 -5.78
C LEU A 212 -19.22 -2.94 -7.24
N ALA A 213 -20.32 -2.26 -7.57
CA ALA A 213 -20.84 -2.20 -8.92
C ALA A 213 -19.93 -1.43 -9.90
N ALA A 214 -19.11 -0.49 -9.39
CA ALA A 214 -18.18 0.32 -10.15
C ALA A 214 -16.90 -0.40 -10.58
N GLY A 215 -16.70 -1.66 -10.18
CA GLY A 215 -15.61 -2.50 -10.64
C GLY A 215 -15.62 -2.70 -12.15
N HIS A 216 -14.50 -3.19 -12.69
CA HIS A 216 -14.38 -3.46 -14.13
C HIS A 216 -15.40 -4.52 -14.56
N PRO A 217 -16.16 -4.32 -15.65
CA PRO A 217 -17.12 -5.30 -16.15
C PRO A 217 -16.50 -6.68 -16.37
N GLY A 218 -17.15 -7.72 -15.86
CA GLY A 218 -16.66 -9.09 -15.86
C GLY A 218 -15.74 -9.45 -14.68
N LYS A 219 -15.39 -8.48 -13.83
CA LYS A 219 -14.48 -8.69 -12.68
C LYS A 219 -15.13 -8.28 -11.34
N ARG A 220 -16.45 -8.24 -11.26
CA ARG A 220 -17.21 -7.91 -10.04
C ARG A 220 -17.76 -9.18 -9.44
N ILE A 221 -17.30 -9.56 -8.25
CA ILE A 221 -17.52 -10.87 -7.65
C ILE A 221 -18.19 -10.72 -6.29
N CYS A 222 -19.19 -11.56 -6.02
CA CYS A 222 -19.83 -11.66 -4.71
C CYS A 222 -19.61 -13.03 -4.11
N LEU A 223 -19.25 -13.12 -2.83
CA LEU A 223 -19.20 -14.39 -2.12
C LEU A 223 -20.63 -14.90 -1.88
N PRO A 224 -20.88 -16.24 -1.82
CA PRO A 224 -22.23 -16.82 -1.80
C PRO A 224 -23.14 -16.35 -0.67
N HIS A 225 -22.57 -16.02 0.49
CA HIS A 225 -23.35 -15.56 1.66
C HIS A 225 -23.25 -14.06 1.87
N ALA A 226 -22.53 -13.33 1.01
CA ALA A 226 -22.46 -11.88 1.09
C ALA A 226 -23.80 -11.25 0.66
N LYS A 227 -24.04 -10.05 1.17
CA LYS A 227 -25.28 -9.30 0.94
C LYS A 227 -24.95 -7.94 0.34
N VAL A 228 -25.77 -7.50 -0.58
CA VAL A 228 -25.70 -6.17 -1.16
C VAL A 228 -26.95 -5.41 -0.82
N MET A 229 -26.87 -4.10 -0.56
CA MET A 229 -28.02 -3.26 -0.31
C MET A 229 -27.84 -1.90 -0.97
N ILE A 230 -28.89 -1.46 -1.65
CA ILE A 230 -28.97 -0.12 -2.23
C ILE A 230 -30.08 0.67 -1.55
N HIS A 231 -29.83 1.95 -1.35
CA HIS A 231 -30.83 2.92 -0.89
C HIS A 231 -30.43 4.35 -1.28
N GLN A 232 -31.37 5.29 -1.12
CA GLN A 232 -31.10 6.71 -1.34
C GLN A 232 -30.18 7.28 -0.26
N PRO A 233 -29.45 8.39 -0.53
CA PRO A 233 -28.63 9.04 0.48
C PRO A 233 -29.50 9.50 1.65
N LEU A 234 -28.99 9.30 2.86
CA LEU A 234 -29.57 9.82 4.09
C LEU A 234 -28.96 11.19 4.40
N GLY A 235 -29.77 12.13 4.81
CA GLY A 235 -29.30 13.46 5.22
C GLY A 235 -30.32 14.15 6.12
N GLY A 236 -29.83 15.03 6.96
CA GLY A 236 -30.63 15.92 7.79
C GLY A 236 -30.05 17.33 7.75
N VAL A 237 -30.90 18.34 7.74
CA VAL A 237 -30.44 19.74 7.65
C VAL A 237 -31.15 20.54 8.73
N THR A 238 -30.40 21.40 9.42
CA THR A 238 -30.94 22.40 10.36
C THR A 238 -30.30 23.74 10.04
N GLY A 239 -31.04 24.81 10.17
CA GLY A 239 -30.55 26.17 9.90
C GLY A 239 -31.64 27.14 9.50
N GLN A 240 -31.27 28.23 8.84
CA GLN A 240 -32.20 29.20 8.27
C GLN A 240 -32.91 28.60 7.05
N THR A 241 -34.14 29.06 6.77
CA THR A 241 -34.97 28.51 5.70
C THR A 241 -34.28 28.42 4.35
N THR A 242 -33.54 29.47 3.99
CA THR A 242 -32.78 29.52 2.73
C THR A 242 -31.64 28.49 2.70
N ASP A 243 -30.93 28.29 3.82
CA ASP A 243 -29.86 27.32 3.92
C ASP A 243 -30.41 25.88 3.81
N ILE A 244 -31.56 25.63 4.44
CA ILE A 244 -32.27 24.33 4.36
C ILE A 244 -32.62 24.03 2.89
N GLN A 245 -33.14 25.03 2.15
CA GLN A 245 -33.48 24.86 0.74
C GLN A 245 -32.25 24.54 -0.11
N ILE A 246 -31.16 25.28 0.04
CA ILE A 246 -29.89 25.04 -0.66
C ILE A 246 -29.39 23.61 -0.41
N GLN A 247 -29.40 23.16 0.83
CA GLN A 247 -28.95 21.81 1.19
C GLN A 247 -29.88 20.72 0.64
N ALA A 248 -31.20 20.93 0.68
CA ALA A 248 -32.16 19.99 0.12
C ALA A 248 -31.97 19.83 -1.40
N GLU A 249 -31.73 20.92 -2.13
CA GLU A 249 -31.42 20.89 -3.55
C GLU A 249 -30.09 20.13 -3.80
N HIS A 250 -29.08 20.35 -2.98
CA HIS A 250 -27.79 19.65 -3.06
C HIS A 250 -27.95 18.14 -2.85
N ILE A 251 -28.66 17.72 -1.81
CA ILE A 251 -28.96 16.28 -1.54
C ILE A 251 -29.72 15.66 -2.72
N THR A 252 -30.69 16.39 -3.29
CA THR A 252 -31.45 15.93 -4.46
C THR A 252 -30.55 15.71 -5.67
N LYS A 253 -29.62 16.62 -5.95
CA LYS A 253 -28.63 16.46 -7.02
C LYS A 253 -27.71 15.26 -6.77
N MET A 254 -27.21 15.10 -5.54
CA MET A 254 -26.40 13.93 -5.17
C MET A 254 -27.17 12.62 -5.38
N LYS A 255 -28.44 12.52 -4.93
CA LYS A 255 -29.27 11.34 -5.16
C LYS A 255 -29.35 11.00 -6.65
N ARG A 256 -29.56 11.99 -7.50
CA ARG A 256 -29.62 11.79 -8.95
C ARG A 256 -28.28 11.26 -9.49
N THR A 257 -27.16 11.88 -9.14
CA THR A 257 -25.83 11.46 -9.58
C THR A 257 -25.54 10.02 -9.17
N LEU A 258 -25.80 9.63 -7.93
CA LEU A 258 -25.58 8.26 -7.44
C LEU A 258 -26.44 7.25 -8.22
N ASN A 259 -27.72 7.57 -8.48
CA ASN A 259 -28.62 6.70 -9.26
C ASN A 259 -28.16 6.56 -10.70
N GLU A 260 -27.69 7.63 -11.35
CA GLU A 260 -27.15 7.61 -12.72
C GLU A 260 -25.88 6.76 -12.81
N ILE A 261 -24.96 6.87 -11.82
CA ILE A 261 -23.77 6.05 -11.72
C ILE A 261 -24.15 4.58 -11.59
N LEU A 262 -25.00 4.26 -10.62
CA LEU A 262 -25.41 2.88 -10.35
C LEU A 262 -26.15 2.26 -11.53
N ALA A 263 -27.06 3.01 -12.17
CA ALA A 263 -27.79 2.59 -13.36
C ALA A 263 -26.85 2.22 -14.51
N ARG A 264 -25.81 3.03 -14.74
CA ARG A 264 -24.77 2.79 -15.75
C ARG A 264 -24.04 1.47 -15.50
N HIS A 265 -23.56 1.26 -14.29
CA HIS A 265 -22.78 0.07 -13.94
C HIS A 265 -23.62 -1.22 -13.88
N CYS A 266 -24.91 -1.10 -13.53
CA CYS A 266 -25.81 -2.25 -13.49
C CYS A 266 -26.52 -2.53 -14.83
N ASN A 267 -26.30 -1.67 -15.84
CA ASN A 267 -27.04 -1.70 -17.11
C ASN A 267 -28.56 -1.72 -16.92
N GLN A 268 -29.06 -0.86 -16.00
CA GLN A 268 -30.48 -0.71 -15.67
C GLN A 268 -30.98 0.70 -16.04
N PRO A 269 -32.28 0.87 -16.36
CA PRO A 269 -32.86 2.19 -16.49
C PRO A 269 -32.75 3.00 -15.20
N VAL A 270 -32.43 4.29 -15.30
CA VAL A 270 -32.28 5.19 -14.13
C VAL A 270 -33.56 5.25 -13.29
N GLU A 271 -34.71 5.24 -13.95
CA GLU A 271 -36.04 5.26 -13.31
C GLU A 271 -36.24 4.01 -12.42
N LYS A 272 -35.78 2.83 -12.90
CA LYS A 272 -35.84 1.59 -12.13
C LYS A 272 -34.93 1.66 -10.92
N VAL A 273 -33.69 2.12 -11.08
CA VAL A 273 -32.75 2.27 -9.97
C VAL A 273 -33.28 3.27 -8.96
N THR A 274 -33.82 4.40 -9.43
CA THR A 274 -34.42 5.45 -8.56
C THR A 274 -35.57 4.89 -7.72
N LYS A 275 -36.43 4.06 -8.31
CA LYS A 275 -37.53 3.39 -7.60
C LYS A 275 -37.03 2.34 -6.62
N ASP A 276 -36.04 1.55 -7.03
CA ASP A 276 -35.52 0.45 -6.25
C ASP A 276 -34.67 0.93 -5.07
N SER A 277 -34.01 2.09 -5.20
CA SER A 277 -33.20 2.71 -4.14
C SER A 277 -33.97 3.70 -3.26
N ASP A 278 -35.28 3.87 -3.46
CA ASP A 278 -36.06 4.81 -2.62
C ASP A 278 -36.14 4.38 -1.13
N ARG A 279 -36.07 3.09 -0.88
CA ARG A 279 -35.94 2.48 0.44
C ARG A 279 -34.89 1.38 0.40
N ASP A 280 -34.49 0.88 1.56
CA ASP A 280 -33.53 -0.21 1.68
C ASP A 280 -33.98 -1.41 0.86
N LYS A 281 -33.20 -1.75 -0.16
CA LYS A 281 -33.39 -2.93 -0.98
C LYS A 281 -32.20 -3.85 -0.86
N PHE A 282 -32.43 -4.98 -0.20
CA PHE A 282 -31.41 -6.02 0.01
C PHE A 282 -31.42 -7.04 -1.12
N PHE A 283 -30.22 -7.53 -1.43
CA PHE A 283 -29.97 -8.55 -2.42
C PHE A 283 -29.08 -9.66 -1.80
N SER A 284 -29.46 -10.90 -2.03
CA SER A 284 -28.52 -12.04 -1.95
C SER A 284 -27.48 -11.94 -3.06
N ALA A 285 -26.46 -12.80 -3.02
CA ALA A 285 -25.43 -12.82 -4.07
C ALA A 285 -26.01 -13.07 -5.47
N ASP A 286 -26.94 -14.05 -5.60
CA ASP A 286 -27.59 -14.37 -6.86
C ASP A 286 -28.52 -13.27 -7.37
N GLU A 287 -29.26 -12.63 -6.48
CA GLU A 287 -30.11 -11.48 -6.82
C GLU A 287 -29.26 -10.27 -7.24
N ALA A 288 -28.10 -10.03 -6.60
CA ALA A 288 -27.18 -8.99 -6.96
C ALA A 288 -26.59 -9.22 -8.37
N LYS A 289 -26.30 -10.46 -8.72
CA LYS A 289 -25.89 -10.84 -10.08
C LYS A 289 -27.01 -10.62 -11.08
N ALA A 290 -28.21 -11.08 -10.78
CA ALA A 290 -29.39 -10.89 -11.66
C ALA A 290 -29.73 -9.42 -11.88
N TYR A 291 -29.45 -8.56 -10.88
CA TYR A 291 -29.66 -7.11 -10.97
C TYR A 291 -28.57 -6.39 -11.77
N GLY A 292 -27.38 -7.00 -11.87
CA GLY A 292 -26.21 -6.42 -12.53
C GLY A 292 -25.25 -5.67 -11.61
N LEU A 293 -25.42 -5.81 -10.28
CA LEU A 293 -24.51 -5.23 -9.28
C LEU A 293 -23.15 -5.95 -9.28
N VAL A 294 -23.15 -7.23 -9.63
CA VAL A 294 -21.95 -8.07 -9.79
C VAL A 294 -22.06 -8.94 -11.03
N ASP A 295 -20.95 -9.46 -11.51
CA ASP A 295 -20.87 -10.31 -12.70
C ASP A 295 -20.90 -11.80 -12.34
N GLU A 296 -20.35 -12.15 -11.16
CA GLU A 296 -20.17 -13.53 -10.75
C GLU A 296 -20.44 -13.73 -9.25
N VAL A 297 -21.00 -14.89 -8.91
CA VAL A 297 -21.04 -15.41 -7.54
C VAL A 297 -19.97 -16.45 -7.41
N ALA A 298 -19.03 -16.23 -6.48
CA ALA A 298 -17.92 -17.15 -6.25
C ALA A 298 -18.44 -18.54 -5.82
N VAL A 299 -17.84 -19.60 -6.35
CA VAL A 299 -18.15 -20.97 -5.96
C VAL A 299 -17.12 -21.45 -4.95
N PHE A 300 -17.58 -22.09 -3.87
CA PHE A 300 -16.64 -22.71 -2.93
C PHE A 300 -15.87 -23.85 -3.62
N PRO A 301 -14.54 -23.95 -3.38
CA PRO A 301 -13.76 -25.05 -3.89
C PRO A 301 -14.33 -26.39 -3.40
N ASP A 302 -14.54 -27.34 -4.30
CA ASP A 302 -14.95 -28.70 -3.95
C ASP A 302 -13.79 -29.39 -3.19
N LYS A 303 -13.89 -29.44 -1.86
CA LYS A 303 -12.89 -30.08 -1.00
C LYS A 303 -12.88 -31.62 -1.08
N SER A 304 -13.83 -32.21 -1.78
CA SER A 304 -13.92 -33.69 -1.96
C SER A 304 -12.94 -34.22 -3.01
N LYS A 305 -12.31 -33.31 -3.79
CA LYS A 305 -11.34 -33.63 -4.86
C LYS A 305 -9.86 -33.51 -4.45
N LYS A 306 -9.57 -33.46 -3.16
CA LYS A 306 -8.19 -33.50 -2.65
C LYS A 306 -7.82 -34.87 -2.16
#